data_efd02211437cc3c9477fa7c7a1384c4f
#
_entry.id   efd02211437cc3c9477fa7c7a1384c4f
#
_cell.length_a   1.000
_cell.length_b   1.000
_cell.length_c   1.000
_cell.angle_alpha   90.00
_cell.angle_beta   90.00
_cell.angle_gamma   90.00
#
_symmetry.space_group_name_H-M   'P 1'
#
loop_
_entity.id
_entity.type
_entity.pdbx_description
1 polymer ?
#
loop_
_entity_poly.entity_id
_entity_poly.type
_entity_poly.pdbx_seq_one_letter_code
_entity_poly.pdbx_strand_id
1 'polypeptide(L)'
;MARTVWDSSVGKKTVMAVSGLIMLLYLVVHMIGNLKIFFGAGEFNHYAHWLRTVGEPFMHYEWTLWLIRIVLVVAVIAHAVSAYQLSRRDIKARPSKYVHRKRRASYATRTMRWGGIILGLFIVWHILDLTTGTVHSGGFQEGHPYQNVVDTFSTWYGDTIYIVAMLALGLHVRHGFWSAAQTLGAGSRSRDRALKTVANVLALLLTAGFIAVPVGVMTGVVS
;
A
#
# COMPACT_ATOMS: atom_id res chain seq x y z
N MET A 1 -34.90 15.12 -1.90
CA MET A 1 -33.94 14.04 -2.26
C MET A 1 -33.19 13.63 -1.00
N ALA A 2 -33.25 12.35 -0.61
CA ALA A 2 -32.48 11.83 0.50
C ALA A 2 -31.00 11.94 0.17
N ARG A 3 -30.21 12.64 1.02
CA ARG A 3 -28.75 12.70 0.87
C ARG A 3 -28.17 11.32 1.11
N THR A 4 -27.49 10.73 0.14
CA THR A 4 -26.83 9.45 0.30
C THR A 4 -25.61 9.61 1.23
N VAL A 5 -25.21 8.51 1.89
CA VAL A 5 -23.99 8.48 2.72
C VAL A 5 -22.77 9.01 1.95
N TRP A 6 -22.74 8.75 0.63
CA TRP A 6 -21.69 9.23 -0.28
C TRP A 6 -21.66 10.75 -0.47
N ASP A 7 -22.77 11.47 -0.28
CA ASP A 7 -22.81 12.92 -0.41
C ASP A 7 -22.20 13.65 0.79
N SER A 8 -22.08 12.97 1.92
CA SER A 8 -21.52 13.54 3.15
C SER A 8 -19.99 13.43 3.18
N SER A 9 -19.33 14.41 3.84
CA SER A 9 -17.89 14.33 4.09
C SER A 9 -17.54 13.19 5.07
N VAL A 10 -18.45 12.84 5.97
CA VAL A 10 -18.28 11.73 6.91
C VAL A 10 -18.30 10.41 6.15
N GLY A 11 -19.28 10.17 5.28
CA GLY A 11 -19.36 8.96 4.49
C GLY A 11 -18.12 8.73 3.62
N LYS A 12 -17.62 9.79 2.95
CA LYS A 12 -16.38 9.70 2.17
C LYS A 12 -15.16 9.35 3.03
N LYS A 13 -15.04 9.92 4.23
CA LYS A 13 -13.98 9.60 5.18
C LYS A 13 -14.07 8.15 5.66
N THR A 14 -15.28 7.65 5.90
CA THR A 14 -15.51 6.25 6.30
C THR A 14 -15.10 5.30 5.16
N VAL A 15 -15.53 5.55 3.92
CA VAL A 15 -15.11 4.73 2.76
C VAL A 15 -13.59 4.76 2.60
N MET A 16 -12.96 5.93 2.70
CA MET A 16 -11.51 6.07 2.62
C MET A 16 -10.79 5.30 3.76
N ALA A 17 -11.33 5.31 4.99
CA ALA A 17 -10.76 4.61 6.12
C ALA A 17 -10.89 3.08 5.97
N VAL A 18 -12.08 2.59 5.63
CA VAL A 18 -12.32 1.14 5.47
C VAL A 18 -11.50 0.56 4.32
N SER A 19 -11.51 1.20 3.15
CA SER A 19 -10.69 0.77 2.01
C SER A 19 -9.20 0.81 2.32
N GLY A 20 -8.74 1.83 3.06
CA GLY A 20 -7.36 1.93 3.53
C GLY A 20 -6.96 0.81 4.49
N LEU A 21 -7.86 0.39 5.39
CA LEU A 21 -7.61 -0.74 6.30
C LEU A 21 -7.59 -2.09 5.58
N ILE A 22 -8.44 -2.29 4.56
CA ILE A 22 -8.40 -3.48 3.70
C ILE A 22 -7.03 -3.58 3.01
N MET A 23 -6.56 -2.48 2.41
CA MET A 23 -5.25 -2.44 1.77
C MET A 23 -4.10 -2.65 2.79
N LEU A 24 -4.21 -2.08 3.99
CA LEU A 24 -3.20 -2.26 5.03
C LEU A 24 -3.09 -3.72 5.48
N LEU A 25 -4.22 -4.41 5.65
CA LEU A 25 -4.24 -5.84 5.98
C LEU A 25 -3.53 -6.66 4.88
N TYR A 26 -3.85 -6.38 3.61
CA TYR A 26 -3.17 -6.99 2.49
C TYR A 26 -1.66 -6.70 2.49
N LEU A 27 -1.23 -5.47 2.75
CA LEU A 27 0.19 -5.10 2.78
C LEU A 27 0.98 -5.88 3.84
N VAL A 28 0.38 -6.14 5.01
CA VAL A 28 1.02 -6.97 6.05
C VAL A 28 1.23 -8.41 5.55
N VAL A 29 0.20 -9.03 4.98
CA VAL A 29 0.29 -10.39 4.43
C VAL A 29 1.26 -10.44 3.25
N HIS A 30 1.21 -9.44 2.37
CA HIS A 30 2.09 -9.33 1.20
C HIS A 30 3.56 -9.16 1.60
N MET A 31 3.85 -8.34 2.62
CA MET A 31 5.20 -8.21 3.18
C MET A 31 5.71 -9.55 3.72
N ILE A 32 4.91 -10.26 4.52
CA ILE A 32 5.28 -11.56 5.06
C ILE A 32 5.57 -12.55 3.93
N GLY A 33 4.74 -12.55 2.89
CA GLY A 33 4.96 -13.37 1.69
C GLY A 33 6.27 -13.03 0.97
N ASN A 34 6.57 -11.75 0.80
CA ASN A 34 7.82 -11.31 0.17
C ASN A 34 9.07 -11.69 0.96
N LEU A 35 9.01 -11.64 2.30
CA LEU A 35 10.13 -12.03 3.15
C LEU A 35 10.48 -13.53 3.03
N LYS A 36 9.58 -14.37 2.46
CA LYS A 36 9.94 -15.77 2.15
C LYS A 36 11.06 -15.89 1.10
N ILE A 37 11.39 -14.84 0.38
CA ILE A 37 12.50 -14.82 -0.58
C ILE A 37 13.83 -15.18 0.08
N PHE A 38 14.02 -14.85 1.36
CA PHE A 38 15.22 -15.18 2.14
C PHE A 38 15.38 -16.67 2.44
N PHE A 39 14.34 -17.49 2.21
CA PHE A 39 14.41 -18.95 2.32
C PHE A 39 14.79 -19.63 1.01
N GLY A 40 15.07 -18.85 -0.05
CA GLY A 40 15.53 -19.32 -1.34
C GLY A 40 14.44 -19.55 -2.39
N ALA A 41 14.86 -19.81 -3.62
CA ALA A 41 14.00 -19.89 -4.80
C ALA A 41 12.93 -20.99 -4.69
N GLY A 42 13.29 -22.16 -4.15
CA GLY A 42 12.36 -23.29 -3.98
C GLY A 42 11.17 -22.91 -3.11
N GLU A 43 11.43 -22.40 -1.91
CA GLU A 43 10.39 -22.01 -0.96
C GLU A 43 9.53 -20.83 -1.47
N PHE A 44 10.14 -19.85 -2.09
CA PHE A 44 9.42 -18.68 -2.60
C PHE A 44 8.51 -19.03 -3.77
N ASN A 45 9.00 -19.81 -4.73
CA ASN A 45 8.21 -20.27 -5.88
C ASN A 45 7.10 -21.24 -5.45
N HIS A 46 7.39 -22.16 -4.50
CA HIS A 46 6.37 -23.04 -3.93
C HIS A 46 5.25 -22.24 -3.24
N TYR A 47 5.59 -21.24 -2.44
CA TYR A 47 4.61 -20.37 -1.80
C TYR A 47 3.75 -19.62 -2.83
N ALA A 48 4.35 -19.12 -3.89
CA ALA A 48 3.62 -18.44 -4.96
C ALA A 48 2.66 -19.40 -5.71
N HIS A 49 3.05 -20.65 -5.90
CA HIS A 49 2.19 -21.67 -6.45
C HIS A 49 1.04 -22.02 -5.47
N TRP A 50 1.37 -22.22 -4.19
CA TRP A 50 0.38 -22.51 -3.16
C TRP A 50 -0.71 -21.43 -3.07
N LEU A 51 -0.38 -20.15 -3.21
CA LEU A 51 -1.36 -19.08 -3.24
C LEU A 51 -2.44 -19.24 -4.32
N ARG A 52 -2.13 -19.95 -5.42
CA ARG A 52 -3.07 -20.22 -6.51
C ARG A 52 -4.00 -21.38 -6.22
N THR A 53 -3.60 -22.29 -5.32
CA THR A 53 -4.38 -23.47 -4.91
C THR A 53 -5.23 -23.24 -3.66
N VAL A 54 -5.13 -22.06 -3.04
CA VAL A 54 -5.90 -21.73 -1.83
C VAL A 54 -7.40 -21.79 -2.12
N GLY A 55 -8.09 -22.63 -1.36
CA GLY A 55 -9.54 -22.87 -1.50
C GLY A 55 -9.91 -24.16 -2.21
N GLU A 56 -8.95 -24.89 -2.81
CA GLU A 56 -9.22 -26.23 -3.37
C GLU A 56 -9.56 -27.24 -2.25
N PRO A 57 -10.46 -28.20 -2.52
CA PRO A 57 -11.19 -28.43 -3.77
C PRO A 57 -12.49 -27.62 -3.90
N PHE A 58 -12.86 -26.79 -2.94
CA PHE A 58 -14.14 -26.06 -2.95
C PHE A 58 -14.18 -24.89 -3.93
N MET A 59 -13.02 -24.32 -4.24
CA MET A 59 -12.84 -23.24 -5.22
C MET A 59 -11.89 -23.71 -6.33
N HIS A 60 -12.13 -23.30 -7.56
CA HIS A 60 -11.21 -23.59 -8.65
C HIS A 60 -9.86 -22.87 -8.47
N TYR A 61 -8.84 -23.42 -9.15
CA TYR A 61 -7.50 -22.84 -9.22
C TYR A 61 -7.53 -21.33 -9.48
N GLU A 62 -6.77 -20.57 -8.71
CA GLU A 62 -6.68 -19.11 -8.72
C GLU A 62 -7.94 -18.30 -8.32
N TRP A 63 -9.10 -18.89 -8.07
CA TRP A 63 -10.31 -18.13 -7.77
C TRP A 63 -10.19 -17.26 -6.52
N THR A 64 -9.60 -17.79 -5.46
CA THR A 64 -9.32 -17.01 -4.23
C THR A 64 -8.40 -15.82 -4.53
N LEU A 65 -7.36 -16.05 -5.33
CA LEU A 65 -6.41 -15.03 -5.72
C LEU A 65 -7.09 -13.92 -6.55
N TRP A 66 -7.96 -14.31 -7.51
CA TRP A 66 -8.74 -13.35 -8.31
C TRP A 66 -9.74 -12.57 -7.46
N LEU A 67 -10.39 -13.20 -6.49
CA LEU A 67 -11.27 -12.51 -5.54
C LEU A 67 -10.51 -11.44 -4.77
N ILE A 68 -9.32 -11.78 -4.24
CA ILE A 68 -8.45 -10.81 -3.53
C ILE A 68 -8.05 -9.67 -4.47
N ARG A 69 -7.66 -9.94 -5.71
CA ARG A 69 -7.31 -8.92 -6.72
C ARG A 69 -8.47 -7.96 -6.97
N ILE A 70 -9.68 -8.47 -7.17
CA ILE A 70 -10.89 -7.64 -7.40
C ILE A 70 -11.16 -6.77 -6.18
N VAL A 71 -11.13 -7.33 -4.97
CA VAL A 71 -11.36 -6.57 -3.72
C VAL A 71 -10.32 -5.45 -3.58
N LEU A 72 -9.05 -5.73 -3.89
CA LEU A 72 -7.98 -4.73 -3.83
C LEU A 72 -8.15 -3.62 -4.88
N VAL A 73 -8.50 -3.95 -6.11
CA VAL A 73 -8.76 -2.94 -7.16
C VAL A 73 -9.90 -2.03 -6.75
N VAL A 74 -11.01 -2.60 -6.25
CA VAL A 74 -12.14 -1.82 -5.74
C VAL A 74 -11.73 -0.95 -4.54
N ALA A 75 -10.94 -1.50 -3.61
CA ALA A 75 -10.44 -0.75 -2.45
C ALA A 75 -9.54 0.42 -2.85
N VAL A 76 -8.60 0.22 -3.78
CA VAL A 76 -7.71 1.27 -4.30
C VAL A 76 -8.51 2.38 -4.98
N ILE A 77 -9.47 2.04 -5.84
CA ILE A 77 -10.31 3.02 -6.53
C ILE A 77 -11.16 3.79 -5.53
N ALA A 78 -11.85 3.10 -4.61
CA ALA A 78 -12.69 3.74 -3.59
C ALA A 78 -11.88 4.68 -2.68
N HIS A 79 -10.67 4.26 -2.29
CA HIS A 79 -9.74 5.06 -1.49
C HIS A 79 -9.28 6.31 -2.24
N ALA A 80 -8.79 6.16 -3.46
CA ALA A 80 -8.25 7.25 -4.27
C ALA A 80 -9.34 8.27 -4.64
N VAL A 81 -10.53 7.82 -5.05
CA VAL A 81 -11.67 8.69 -5.39
C VAL A 81 -12.14 9.46 -4.16
N SER A 82 -12.25 8.79 -3.00
CA SER A 82 -12.63 9.45 -1.74
C SER A 82 -11.60 10.50 -1.33
N ALA A 83 -10.31 10.17 -1.39
CA ALA A 83 -9.21 11.08 -1.07
C ALA A 83 -9.18 12.30 -2.00
N TYR A 84 -9.37 12.08 -3.31
CA TYR A 84 -9.45 13.15 -4.30
C TYR A 84 -10.61 14.09 -4.04
N GLN A 85 -11.83 13.54 -3.83
CA GLN A 85 -13.02 14.34 -3.60
C GLN A 85 -12.95 15.15 -2.30
N LEU A 86 -12.43 14.55 -1.21
CA LEU A 86 -12.20 15.24 0.06
C LEU A 86 -11.16 16.36 -0.11
N SER A 87 -10.06 16.08 -0.80
CA SER A 87 -9.02 17.06 -1.10
C SER A 87 -9.57 18.26 -1.89
N ARG A 88 -10.42 18.02 -2.89
CA ARG A 88 -11.09 19.08 -3.68
C ARG A 88 -12.03 19.92 -2.81
N ARG A 89 -12.79 19.28 -1.92
CA ARG A 89 -13.67 19.99 -0.96
C ARG A 89 -12.88 20.89 -0.02
N ASP A 90 -11.78 20.36 0.54
CA ASP A 90 -10.89 21.12 1.42
C ASP A 90 -10.28 22.36 0.76
N ILE A 91 -9.92 22.26 -0.51
CA ILE A 91 -9.37 23.40 -1.27
C ILE A 91 -10.46 24.45 -1.51
N LYS A 92 -11.66 24.03 -1.93
CA LYS A 92 -12.79 24.93 -2.19
C LYS A 92 -13.32 25.64 -0.95
N ALA A 93 -13.25 24.96 0.22
CA ALA A 93 -13.71 25.54 1.50
C ALA A 93 -12.75 26.61 2.07
N ARG A 94 -11.61 26.87 1.42
CA ARG A 94 -10.60 27.85 1.88
C ARG A 94 -10.37 28.96 0.87
N PRO A 95 -11.33 29.90 0.70
CA PRO A 95 -11.20 30.99 -0.27
C PRO A 95 -10.16 32.05 0.11
N SER A 96 -9.78 32.17 1.40
CA SER A 96 -8.79 33.13 1.90
C SER A 96 -7.58 32.46 2.54
N LYS A 97 -6.39 33.07 2.38
CA LYS A 97 -5.17 32.64 3.08
C LYS A 97 -5.21 33.07 4.51
N TYR A 98 -5.13 32.14 5.46
CA TYR A 98 -4.98 32.50 6.88
C TYR A 98 -3.64 33.19 7.14
N VAL A 99 -3.67 34.35 7.82
CA VAL A 99 -2.47 35.14 8.18
C VAL A 99 -1.55 34.34 9.12
N HIS A 100 -2.12 33.51 10.01
CA HIS A 100 -1.35 32.64 10.94
C HIS A 100 -1.58 31.16 10.65
N ARG A 101 -0.82 30.62 9.70
CA ARG A 101 -0.86 29.20 9.33
C ARG A 101 0.08 28.40 10.22
N LYS A 102 -0.44 27.52 11.07
CA LYS A 102 0.40 26.53 11.78
C LYS A 102 1.04 25.60 10.75
N ARG A 103 2.35 25.76 10.50
CA ARG A 103 3.13 25.04 9.46
C ARG A 103 2.98 23.49 9.51
N ARG A 104 2.78 22.89 10.71
CA ARG A 104 2.70 21.45 10.92
C ARG A 104 1.51 20.78 10.19
N ALA A 105 0.31 21.36 10.22
CA ALA A 105 -0.86 20.81 9.53
C ALA A 105 -0.72 20.83 8.00
N SER A 106 0.05 21.80 7.47
CA SER A 106 0.33 21.92 6.03
C SER A 106 1.31 20.85 5.53
N TYR A 107 2.32 20.47 6.33
CA TYR A 107 3.31 19.45 5.96
C TYR A 107 2.65 18.06 5.87
N ALA A 108 1.91 17.64 6.89
CA ALA A 108 1.19 16.38 6.90
C ALA A 108 0.22 16.24 5.72
N THR A 109 -0.57 17.28 5.41
CA THR A 109 -1.51 17.26 4.28
C THR A 109 -0.79 17.16 2.93
N ARG A 110 0.36 17.81 2.81
CA ARG A 110 1.15 17.78 1.57
C ARG A 110 1.79 16.41 1.34
N THR A 111 2.42 15.83 2.36
CA THR A 111 3.04 14.49 2.29
C THR A 111 2.02 13.41 2.00
N MET A 112 0.79 13.49 2.55
CA MET A 112 -0.28 12.53 2.24
C MET A 112 -0.73 12.60 0.77
N ARG A 113 -0.86 13.79 0.19
CA ARG A 113 -1.31 13.93 -1.21
C ARG A 113 -0.24 13.45 -2.19
N TRP A 114 0.99 13.94 -2.03
CA TRP A 114 2.10 13.53 -2.90
C TRP A 114 2.46 12.05 -2.71
N GLY A 115 2.50 11.59 -1.46
CA GLY A 115 2.72 10.18 -1.15
C GLY A 115 1.65 9.28 -1.79
N GLY A 116 0.38 9.68 -1.77
CA GLY A 116 -0.70 8.95 -2.44
C GLY A 116 -0.54 8.89 -3.97
N ILE A 117 -0.07 9.97 -4.60
CA ILE A 117 0.21 9.98 -6.05
C ILE A 117 1.39 9.04 -6.38
N ILE A 118 2.48 9.14 -5.61
CA ILE A 118 3.66 8.26 -5.77
C ILE A 118 3.24 6.79 -5.65
N LEU A 119 2.46 6.46 -4.62
CA LEU A 119 1.97 5.10 -4.41
C LEU A 119 1.03 4.62 -5.51
N GLY A 120 0.15 5.49 -6.02
CA GLY A 120 -0.71 5.14 -7.16
C GLY A 120 0.09 4.81 -8.42
N LEU A 121 1.10 5.60 -8.75
CA LEU A 121 2.01 5.33 -9.87
C LEU A 121 2.84 4.07 -9.62
N PHE A 122 3.31 3.87 -8.39
CA PHE A 122 4.07 2.69 -8.02
C PHE A 122 3.23 1.41 -8.13
N ILE A 123 1.96 1.41 -7.71
CA ILE A 123 1.09 0.24 -7.87
C ILE A 123 0.98 -0.17 -9.33
N VAL A 124 0.81 0.80 -10.24
CA VAL A 124 0.78 0.53 -11.69
C VAL A 124 2.11 -0.06 -12.16
N TRP A 125 3.23 0.58 -11.82
CA TRP A 125 4.56 0.09 -12.15
C TRP A 125 4.81 -1.33 -11.63
N HIS A 126 4.51 -1.57 -10.35
CA HIS A 126 4.69 -2.85 -9.68
C HIS A 126 3.91 -3.99 -10.36
N ILE A 127 2.67 -3.73 -10.78
CA ILE A 127 1.87 -4.71 -11.52
C ILE A 127 2.47 -4.97 -12.90
N LEU A 128 2.88 -3.94 -13.61
CA LEU A 128 3.50 -4.05 -14.93
C LEU A 128 4.85 -4.75 -14.89
N ASP A 129 5.61 -4.60 -13.81
CA ASP A 129 6.91 -5.23 -13.60
C ASP A 129 6.77 -6.69 -13.15
N LEU A 130 6.21 -6.95 -11.98
CA LEU A 130 6.25 -8.27 -11.33
C LEU A 130 4.98 -9.12 -11.52
N THR A 131 3.95 -8.61 -12.20
CA THR A 131 2.72 -9.40 -12.46
C THR A 131 2.51 -9.68 -13.94
N THR A 132 2.64 -8.68 -14.81
CA THR A 132 2.44 -8.83 -16.26
C THR A 132 3.75 -8.92 -17.05
N GLY A 133 4.86 -8.54 -16.45
CA GLY A 133 6.17 -8.53 -17.10
C GLY A 133 6.36 -7.48 -18.19
N THR A 134 5.38 -6.58 -18.40
CA THR A 134 5.38 -5.63 -19.53
C THR A 134 6.54 -4.65 -19.51
N VAL A 135 7.01 -4.26 -18.32
CA VAL A 135 8.15 -3.33 -18.13
C VAL A 135 9.33 -4.02 -17.43
N HIS A 136 9.27 -5.36 -17.31
CA HIS A 136 10.28 -6.13 -16.62
C HIS A 136 11.62 -6.10 -17.33
N SER A 137 12.71 -5.96 -16.56
CA SER A 137 14.07 -5.98 -17.07
C SER A 137 14.63 -7.41 -17.00
N GLY A 138 15.06 -7.99 -18.05
CA GLY A 138 15.73 -9.30 -18.00
C GLY A 138 14.95 -10.46 -18.58
N GLY A 139 13.70 -10.25 -19.01
CA GLY A 139 12.86 -11.31 -19.58
C GLY A 139 12.01 -11.99 -18.50
N PHE A 140 10.76 -11.53 -18.37
CA PHE A 140 9.81 -12.05 -17.40
C PHE A 140 9.58 -13.54 -17.55
N GLN A 141 9.76 -14.30 -16.46
CA GLN A 141 9.58 -15.74 -16.41
C GLN A 141 8.28 -16.08 -15.68
N GLU A 142 7.29 -16.56 -16.44
CA GLU A 142 6.04 -17.01 -15.82
C GLU A 142 6.29 -18.22 -14.91
N GLY A 143 5.69 -18.22 -13.72
CA GLY A 143 5.88 -19.29 -12.73
C GLY A 143 7.17 -19.21 -11.90
N HIS A 144 8.07 -18.28 -12.19
CA HIS A 144 9.34 -18.12 -11.49
C HIS A 144 9.46 -16.72 -10.80
N PRO A 145 8.58 -16.40 -9.85
CA PRO A 145 8.55 -15.08 -9.21
C PRO A 145 9.84 -14.75 -8.45
N TYR A 146 10.59 -15.75 -7.97
CA TYR A 146 11.89 -15.50 -7.33
C TYR A 146 12.87 -14.83 -8.31
N GLN A 147 13.04 -15.42 -9.50
CA GLN A 147 13.95 -14.86 -10.50
C GLN A 147 13.51 -13.47 -10.95
N ASN A 148 12.21 -13.28 -11.18
CA ASN A 148 11.69 -11.96 -11.55
C ASN A 148 11.99 -10.89 -10.50
N VAL A 149 11.91 -11.21 -9.20
CA VAL A 149 12.26 -10.28 -8.13
C VAL A 149 13.77 -9.99 -8.13
N VAL A 150 14.61 -11.00 -8.29
CA VAL A 150 16.08 -10.83 -8.37
C VAL A 150 16.44 -9.96 -9.58
N ASP A 151 15.86 -10.22 -10.75
CA ASP A 151 16.13 -9.45 -11.97
C ASP A 151 15.71 -7.98 -11.82
N THR A 152 14.54 -7.69 -11.22
CA THR A 152 14.12 -6.32 -10.93
C THR A 152 15.12 -5.59 -10.04
N PHE A 153 15.54 -6.21 -8.93
CA PHE A 153 16.45 -5.59 -7.96
C PHE A 153 17.94 -5.76 -8.28
N SER A 154 18.27 -6.35 -9.41
CA SER A 154 19.60 -6.28 -10.01
C SER A 154 19.81 -5.01 -10.85
N THR A 155 18.77 -4.15 -10.94
CA THR A 155 18.82 -2.88 -11.68
C THR A 155 18.75 -1.69 -10.71
N TRP A 156 19.60 -0.68 -10.91
CA TRP A 156 19.63 0.52 -10.08
C TRP A 156 18.29 1.28 -10.04
N TYR A 157 17.54 1.29 -11.14
CA TYR A 157 16.24 1.96 -11.20
C TYR A 157 15.14 1.15 -10.51
N GLY A 158 15.20 -0.19 -10.58
CA GLY A 158 14.31 -1.06 -9.81
C GLY A 158 14.44 -0.77 -8.32
N ASP A 159 15.66 -0.85 -7.78
CA ASP A 159 15.96 -0.50 -6.38
C ASP A 159 15.44 0.88 -6.01
N THR A 160 15.76 1.89 -6.84
CA THR A 160 15.38 3.28 -6.55
C THR A 160 13.87 3.47 -6.50
N ILE A 161 13.13 2.95 -7.49
CA ILE A 161 11.67 3.07 -7.56
C ILE A 161 11.02 2.42 -6.34
N TYR A 162 11.42 1.18 -6.02
CA TYR A 162 10.83 0.44 -4.90
C TYR A 162 11.20 1.06 -3.55
N ILE A 163 12.45 1.44 -3.30
CA ILE A 163 12.86 2.06 -2.03
C ILE A 163 12.15 3.40 -1.81
N VAL A 164 12.08 4.26 -2.82
CA VAL A 164 11.37 5.55 -2.72
C VAL A 164 9.87 5.32 -2.46
N ALA A 165 9.27 4.37 -3.15
CA ALA A 165 7.86 4.02 -2.93
C ALA A 165 7.62 3.47 -1.51
N MET A 166 8.50 2.64 -0.97
CA MET A 166 8.37 2.09 0.39
C MET A 166 8.55 3.16 1.47
N LEU A 167 9.44 4.13 1.28
CA LEU A 167 9.54 5.30 2.16
C LEU A 167 8.25 6.15 2.12
N ALA A 168 7.70 6.38 0.93
CA ALA A 168 6.41 7.06 0.78
C ALA A 168 5.27 6.27 1.44
N LEU A 169 5.27 4.92 1.31
CA LEU A 169 4.31 4.02 1.96
C LEU A 169 4.37 4.14 3.48
N GLY A 170 5.55 4.11 4.07
CA GLY A 170 5.73 4.27 5.51
C GLY A 170 5.12 5.57 6.04
N LEU A 171 5.40 6.69 5.38
CA LEU A 171 4.82 7.98 5.74
C LEU A 171 3.29 8.00 5.55
N HIS A 172 2.79 7.37 4.50
CA HIS A 172 1.37 7.27 4.20
C HIS A 172 0.63 6.41 5.22
N VAL A 173 1.14 5.23 5.54
CA VAL A 173 0.56 4.33 6.55
C VAL A 173 0.58 4.96 7.94
N ARG A 174 1.68 5.60 8.34
CA ARG A 174 1.80 6.29 9.63
C ARG A 174 0.66 7.28 9.85
N HIS A 175 0.38 8.12 8.85
CA HIS A 175 -0.70 9.11 8.93
C HIS A 175 -2.07 8.50 8.69
N GLY A 176 -2.18 7.60 7.71
CA GLY A 176 -3.41 6.97 7.28
C GLY A 176 -4.05 6.12 8.38
N PHE A 177 -3.27 5.27 9.05
CA PHE A 177 -3.76 4.43 10.13
C PHE A 177 -4.36 5.23 11.30
N TRP A 178 -3.60 6.23 11.80
CA TRP A 178 -4.09 7.10 12.86
C TRP A 178 -5.36 7.87 12.44
N SER A 179 -5.39 8.40 11.21
CA SER A 179 -6.56 9.11 10.68
C SER A 179 -7.78 8.21 10.50
N ALA A 180 -7.58 6.97 10.05
CA ALA A 180 -8.64 5.96 9.92
C ALA A 180 -9.24 5.61 11.29
N ALA A 181 -8.39 5.37 12.29
CA ALA A 181 -8.83 5.10 13.66
C ALA A 181 -9.67 6.25 14.24
N GLN A 182 -9.28 7.51 14.00
CA GLN A 182 -10.06 8.68 14.39
C GLN A 182 -11.41 8.72 13.68
N THR A 183 -11.43 8.48 12.38
CA THR A 183 -12.66 8.49 11.56
C THR A 183 -13.67 7.44 12.00
N LEU A 184 -13.18 6.26 12.39
CA LEU A 184 -14.01 5.13 12.83
C LEU A 184 -14.36 5.16 14.33
N GLY A 185 -14.08 6.26 15.02
CA GLY A 185 -14.48 6.47 16.41
C GLY A 185 -13.56 5.83 17.46
N ALA A 186 -12.42 5.25 17.05
CA ALA A 186 -11.44 4.70 18.00
C ALA A 186 -10.63 5.77 18.74
N GLY A 187 -10.69 7.04 18.30
CA GLY A 187 -9.94 8.17 18.84
C GLY A 187 -10.51 8.62 20.19
N SER A 188 -9.68 8.62 21.24
CA SER A 188 -9.93 9.30 22.49
C SER A 188 -8.64 9.91 23.00
N ARG A 189 -8.72 10.92 23.91
CA ARG A 189 -7.53 11.57 24.46
C ARG A 189 -6.56 10.56 25.12
N SER A 190 -7.09 9.53 25.80
CA SER A 190 -6.29 8.47 26.46
C SER A 190 -5.65 7.51 25.44
N ARG A 191 -6.33 7.20 24.32
CA ARG A 191 -5.86 6.25 23.29
C ARG A 191 -4.99 6.89 22.20
N ASP A 192 -4.98 8.21 22.07
CA ASP A 192 -4.27 8.90 20.98
C ASP A 192 -2.77 8.58 20.93
N ARG A 193 -2.13 8.48 22.11
CA ARG A 193 -0.70 8.09 22.20
C ARG A 193 -0.48 6.66 21.72
N ALA A 194 -1.29 5.72 22.18
CA ALA A 194 -1.20 4.32 21.78
C ALA A 194 -1.44 4.14 20.27
N LEU A 195 -2.46 4.80 19.70
CA LEU A 195 -2.73 4.77 18.26
C LEU A 195 -1.57 5.31 17.42
N LYS A 196 -0.93 6.39 17.86
CA LYS A 196 0.26 6.94 17.20
C LYS A 196 1.46 6.00 17.30
N THR A 197 1.64 5.33 18.44
CA THR A 197 2.70 4.33 18.60
C THR A 197 2.46 3.14 17.67
N VAL A 198 1.25 2.59 17.62
CA VAL A 198 0.89 1.51 16.69
C VAL A 198 1.11 1.94 15.24
N ALA A 199 0.66 3.15 14.86
CA ALA A 199 0.89 3.68 13.52
C ALA A 199 2.38 3.77 13.15
N ASN A 200 3.23 4.22 14.09
CA ASN A 200 4.67 4.30 13.88
C ASN A 200 5.30 2.92 13.74
N VAL A 201 4.94 1.96 14.59
CA VAL A 201 5.46 0.59 14.56
C VAL A 201 5.06 -0.11 13.26
N LEU A 202 3.78 -0.03 12.86
CA LEU A 202 3.30 -0.60 11.59
C LEU A 202 4.03 0.02 10.39
N ALA A 203 4.17 1.34 10.35
CA ALA A 203 4.87 2.02 9.28
C ALA A 203 6.34 1.58 9.19
N LEU A 204 7.02 1.49 10.34
CA LEU A 204 8.41 1.06 10.39
C LEU A 204 8.58 -0.39 9.95
N LEU A 205 7.75 -1.31 10.46
CA LEU A 205 7.81 -2.73 10.11
C LEU A 205 7.55 -2.95 8.62
N LEU A 206 6.52 -2.31 8.06
CA LEU A 206 6.21 -2.43 6.63
C LEU A 206 7.35 -1.87 5.77
N THR A 207 7.85 -0.67 6.11
CA THR A 207 8.94 -0.04 5.36
C THR A 207 10.20 -0.90 5.41
N ALA A 208 10.62 -1.35 6.60
CA ALA A 208 11.81 -2.17 6.76
C ALA A 208 11.66 -3.54 6.09
N GLY A 209 10.49 -4.20 6.27
CA GLY A 209 10.23 -5.51 5.68
C GLY A 209 10.26 -5.49 4.15
N PHE A 210 9.65 -4.49 3.52
CA PHE A 210 9.70 -4.37 2.07
C PHE A 210 11.08 -3.94 1.54
N ILE A 211 11.80 -3.04 2.23
CA ILE A 211 13.15 -2.60 1.83
C ILE A 211 14.19 -3.72 2.04
N ALA A 212 13.94 -4.66 2.95
CA ALA A 212 14.84 -5.79 3.15
C ALA A 212 15.06 -6.62 1.87
N VAL A 213 14.05 -6.73 1.00
CA VAL A 213 14.14 -7.51 -0.24
C VAL A 213 15.14 -6.91 -1.24
N PRO A 214 14.99 -5.66 -1.71
CA PRO A 214 16.00 -5.05 -2.60
C PRO A 214 17.39 -5.01 -1.95
N VAL A 215 17.48 -4.70 -0.65
CA VAL A 215 18.77 -4.72 0.06
C VAL A 215 19.37 -6.14 0.07
N GLY A 216 18.56 -7.17 0.24
CA GLY A 216 19.00 -8.57 0.18
C GLY A 216 19.61 -8.94 -1.18
N VAL A 217 19.00 -8.48 -2.27
CA VAL A 217 19.55 -8.67 -3.63
C VAL A 217 20.81 -7.83 -3.84
N MET A 218 20.80 -6.54 -3.50
CA MET A 218 21.97 -5.64 -3.62
C MET A 218 23.19 -6.15 -2.87
N THR A 219 23.00 -6.82 -1.74
CA THR A 219 24.09 -7.37 -0.90
C THR A 219 24.48 -8.80 -1.25
N GLY A 220 23.81 -9.43 -2.23
CA GLY A 220 24.07 -10.82 -2.63
C GLY A 220 23.58 -11.89 -1.65
N VAL A 221 22.79 -11.51 -0.64
CA VAL A 221 22.13 -12.47 0.29
C VAL A 221 21.01 -13.23 -0.44
N VAL A 222 20.40 -12.58 -1.42
CA VAL A 222 19.39 -13.15 -2.33
C VAL A 222 19.95 -13.03 -3.74
N SER A 223 20.13 -14.17 -4.43
CA SER A 223 20.74 -14.23 -5.77
C SER A 223 20.19 -15.37 -6.60
#